data_2203ea3c2bbd8b63f660d5a709903fee
#
_entry.id   2203ea3c2bbd8b63f660d5a709903fee
#
_cell.length_a   1.000
_cell.length_b   1.000
_cell.length_c   1.000
_cell.angle_alpha   90.00
_cell.angle_beta   90.00
_cell.angle_gamma   90.00
#
_symmetry.space_group_name_H-M   'P 1'
#
loop_
_entity.id
_entity.type
_entity.pdbx_description
1 polymer ?
#
loop_
_entity_poly.entity_id
_entity_poly.type
_entity_poly.pdbx_seq_one_letter_code
_entity_poly.pdbx_strand_id
1 'polypeptide(L)'
;MKKQYDVVIIGAGVVGSAIARELSRYKLSIAVLEKNLDVCNETSGRNSAVVHGGFANPTGSLKAKCCVEGNKIMDQLAEELNFPFKRCGKVLVGNTPEDMEQLERTMKQGAVNGCTGLEMIDEAKLHELVPAVVG
;
A
#
# COMPACT_ATOMS: atom_id res chain seq x y z
N MET A 1 -25.28 -5.65 -33.56
CA MET A 1 -25.65 -4.60 -32.57
C MET A 1 -24.39 -4.05 -31.95
N LYS A 2 -24.16 -2.74 -31.89
CA LYS A 2 -23.06 -2.14 -31.13
C LYS A 2 -23.37 -2.35 -29.64
N LYS A 3 -22.45 -3.00 -28.88
CA LYS A 3 -22.58 -3.09 -27.45
C LYS A 3 -22.31 -1.70 -26.83
N GLN A 4 -23.22 -1.23 -26.00
CA GLN A 4 -23.13 0.04 -25.31
C GLN A 4 -22.92 -0.26 -23.82
N TYR A 5 -21.98 0.43 -23.19
CA TYR A 5 -21.67 0.32 -21.78
C TYR A 5 -21.81 1.67 -21.10
N ASP A 6 -22.25 1.68 -19.84
CA ASP A 6 -22.32 2.89 -19.02
C ASP A 6 -20.92 3.37 -18.63
N VAL A 7 -20.01 2.43 -18.36
CA VAL A 7 -18.62 2.70 -17.97
C VAL A 7 -17.67 1.75 -18.71
N VAL A 8 -16.57 2.30 -19.20
CA VAL A 8 -15.45 1.53 -19.76
C VAL A 8 -14.19 1.86 -18.96
N ILE A 9 -13.55 0.83 -18.38
CA ILE A 9 -12.30 0.92 -17.64
C ILE A 9 -11.17 0.42 -18.56
N ILE A 10 -10.14 1.23 -18.73
CA ILE A 10 -8.98 0.87 -19.55
C ILE A 10 -7.83 0.42 -18.63
N GLY A 11 -7.47 -0.85 -18.74
CA GLY A 11 -6.46 -1.53 -17.96
C GLY A 11 -7.05 -2.35 -16.80
N ALA A 12 -6.66 -3.63 -16.74
CA ALA A 12 -7.06 -4.58 -15.70
C ALA A 12 -5.91 -4.87 -14.70
N GLY A 13 -5.11 -3.85 -14.37
CA GLY A 13 -4.22 -3.86 -13.22
C GLY A 13 -5.00 -3.67 -11.92
N VAL A 14 -4.31 -3.64 -10.76
CA VAL A 14 -4.95 -3.52 -9.44
C VAL A 14 -5.89 -2.31 -9.33
N VAL A 15 -5.55 -1.19 -9.93
CA VAL A 15 -6.38 0.02 -9.90
C VAL A 15 -7.67 -0.17 -10.70
N GLY A 16 -7.58 -0.62 -11.95
CA GLY A 16 -8.76 -0.86 -12.79
C GLY A 16 -9.67 -1.94 -12.22
N SER A 17 -9.09 -3.01 -11.66
CA SER A 17 -9.83 -4.07 -11.00
C SER A 17 -10.55 -3.58 -9.73
N ALA A 18 -9.88 -2.74 -8.92
CA ALA A 18 -10.50 -2.14 -7.74
C ALA A 18 -11.66 -1.20 -8.11
N ILE A 19 -11.50 -0.38 -9.16
CA ILE A 19 -12.57 0.48 -9.68
C ILE A 19 -13.75 -0.37 -10.17
N ALA A 20 -13.47 -1.44 -10.94
CA ALA A 20 -14.52 -2.34 -11.43
C ALA A 20 -15.29 -2.99 -10.27
N ARG A 21 -14.57 -3.43 -9.22
CA ARG A 21 -15.16 -3.99 -8.00
C ARG A 21 -16.08 -2.98 -7.30
N GLU A 22 -15.64 -1.76 -7.11
CA GLU A 22 -16.49 -0.74 -6.47
C GLU A 22 -17.71 -0.39 -7.32
N LEU A 23 -17.55 -0.23 -8.63
CA LEU A 23 -18.65 0.06 -9.55
C LEU A 23 -19.63 -1.10 -9.69
N SER A 24 -19.20 -2.35 -9.46
CA SER A 24 -20.10 -3.53 -9.51
C SER A 24 -21.18 -3.51 -8.43
N ARG A 25 -21.06 -2.66 -7.42
CA ARG A 25 -22.09 -2.42 -6.39
C ARG A 25 -23.29 -1.62 -6.92
N TYR A 26 -23.15 -1.04 -8.10
CA TYR A 26 -24.18 -0.21 -8.75
C TYR A 26 -24.79 -0.96 -9.94
N LYS A 27 -26.00 -0.60 -10.28
CA LYS A 27 -26.70 -1.17 -11.45
C LYS A 27 -26.20 -0.52 -12.75
N LEU A 28 -24.96 -0.86 -13.13
CA LEU A 28 -24.27 -0.34 -14.31
C LEU A 28 -23.79 -1.49 -15.20
N SER A 29 -23.77 -1.25 -16.49
CA SER A 29 -23.10 -2.11 -17.47
C SER A 29 -21.65 -1.64 -17.60
N ILE A 30 -20.70 -2.48 -17.18
CA ILE A 30 -19.27 -2.13 -17.09
C ILE A 30 -18.47 -3.03 -18.04
N ALA A 31 -17.55 -2.43 -18.79
CA ALA A 31 -16.55 -3.16 -19.55
C ALA A 31 -15.15 -2.81 -19.01
N VAL A 32 -14.30 -3.83 -18.84
CA VAL A 32 -12.88 -3.65 -18.55
C VAL A 32 -12.09 -4.11 -19.77
N LEU A 33 -11.25 -3.23 -20.30
CA LEU A 33 -10.42 -3.50 -21.47
C LEU A 33 -8.96 -3.65 -21.02
N GLU A 34 -8.34 -4.77 -21.37
CA GLU A 34 -6.93 -5.05 -21.11
C GLU A 34 -6.21 -5.30 -22.43
N LYS A 35 -5.02 -4.71 -22.61
CA LYS A 35 -4.19 -4.89 -23.80
C LYS A 35 -3.43 -6.20 -23.84
N ASN A 36 -3.12 -6.73 -22.66
CA ASN A 36 -2.39 -7.98 -22.51
C ASN A 36 -3.36 -9.17 -22.51
N LEU A 37 -2.82 -10.39 -22.65
CA LEU A 37 -3.61 -11.62 -22.66
C LEU A 37 -4.22 -11.96 -21.29
N ASP A 38 -3.69 -11.38 -20.22
CA ASP A 38 -4.18 -11.61 -18.86
C ASP A 38 -4.14 -10.33 -18.02
N VAL A 39 -4.87 -10.33 -16.92
CA VAL A 39 -4.92 -9.22 -15.95
C VAL A 39 -3.62 -9.10 -15.18
N CYS A 40 -3.32 -7.92 -14.64
CA CYS A 40 -2.16 -7.65 -13.78
C CYS A 40 -0.80 -8.02 -14.41
N ASN A 41 -0.70 -8.11 -15.72
CA ASN A 41 0.50 -8.56 -16.42
C ASN A 41 1.64 -7.53 -16.51
N GLU A 42 1.45 -6.36 -15.91
CA GLU A 42 2.47 -5.30 -15.79
C GLU A 42 2.84 -5.02 -14.33
N THR A 43 2.93 -3.75 -13.92
CA THR A 43 3.37 -3.33 -12.58
C THR A 43 2.63 -4.03 -11.43
N SER A 44 1.34 -4.30 -11.59
CA SER A 44 0.54 -4.97 -10.55
C SER A 44 0.96 -6.41 -10.27
N GLY A 45 1.49 -7.12 -11.27
CA GLY A 45 2.04 -8.46 -11.13
C GLY A 45 3.56 -8.50 -10.92
N ARG A 46 4.25 -7.35 -10.95
CA ARG A 46 5.72 -7.24 -10.91
C ARG A 46 6.16 -6.17 -9.93
N ASN A 47 5.83 -6.36 -8.65
CA ASN A 47 6.20 -5.47 -7.56
C ASN A 47 6.64 -6.29 -6.34
N SER A 48 7.06 -5.63 -5.27
CA SER A 48 7.53 -6.28 -4.05
C SER A 48 6.41 -6.77 -3.13
N ALA A 49 5.16 -6.60 -3.49
CA ALA A 49 3.98 -6.94 -2.68
C ALA A 49 3.98 -6.31 -1.28
N VAL A 50 4.65 -5.16 -1.10
CA VAL A 50 4.70 -4.44 0.17
C VAL A 50 3.60 -3.40 0.22
N VAL A 51 2.71 -3.50 1.20
CA VAL A 51 1.70 -2.48 1.49
C VAL A 51 2.34 -1.36 2.29
N HIS A 52 2.44 -0.17 1.68
CA HIS A 52 3.08 0.99 2.30
C HIS A 52 2.23 1.60 3.40
N GLY A 53 2.88 1.99 4.52
CA GLY A 53 2.21 2.64 5.66
C GLY A 53 1.96 4.14 5.48
N GLY A 54 2.63 4.81 4.54
CA GLY A 54 2.44 6.24 4.27
C GLY A 54 3.34 7.19 5.09
N PHE A 55 4.12 6.68 6.04
CA PHE A 55 4.92 7.50 6.97
C PHE A 55 5.99 8.35 6.29
N ALA A 56 6.62 7.86 5.21
CA ALA A 56 7.69 8.55 4.49
C ALA A 56 7.21 9.40 3.30
N ASN A 57 5.91 9.45 3.04
CA ASN A 57 5.38 10.26 1.93
C ASN A 57 5.20 11.72 2.36
N PRO A 58 5.38 12.70 1.45
CA PRO A 58 5.19 14.12 1.78
C PRO A 58 3.83 14.38 2.39
N THR A 59 3.82 15.07 3.52
CA THR A 59 2.58 15.42 4.25
C THR A 59 1.64 16.23 3.36
N GLY A 60 0.35 15.93 3.44
CA GLY A 60 -0.69 16.56 2.62
C GLY A 60 -0.80 16.02 1.19
N SER A 61 0.10 15.15 0.76
CA SER A 61 0.02 14.54 -0.57
C SER A 61 -1.08 13.48 -0.65
N LEU A 62 -1.70 13.34 -1.82
CA LEU A 62 -2.65 12.28 -2.10
C LEU A 62 -2.01 10.90 -1.88
N LYS A 63 -0.72 10.76 -2.17
CA LYS A 63 0.03 9.52 -1.95
C LYS A 63 0.09 9.16 -0.46
N ALA A 64 0.38 10.13 0.44
CA ALA A 64 0.37 9.89 1.88
C ALA A 64 -1.01 9.43 2.33
N LYS A 65 -2.05 10.15 1.96
CA LYS A 65 -3.45 9.83 2.29
C LYS A 65 -3.84 8.42 1.83
N CYS A 66 -3.65 8.11 0.54
CA CYS A 66 -4.03 6.82 -0.03
C CYS A 66 -3.23 5.66 0.59
N CYS A 67 -1.93 5.86 0.91
CA CYS A 67 -1.14 4.82 1.58
C CYS A 67 -1.68 4.53 2.99
N VAL A 68 -1.97 5.56 3.77
CA VAL A 68 -2.50 5.40 5.15
C VAL A 68 -3.88 4.76 5.13
N GLU A 69 -4.79 5.27 4.31
CA GLU A 69 -6.17 4.75 4.22
C GLU A 69 -6.19 3.32 3.63
N GLY A 70 -5.42 3.08 2.56
CA GLY A 70 -5.32 1.76 1.95
C GLY A 70 -4.71 0.72 2.89
N ASN A 71 -3.70 1.09 3.68
CA ASN A 71 -3.13 0.20 4.68
C ASN A 71 -4.17 -0.23 5.74
N LYS A 72 -5.01 0.70 6.19
CA LYS A 72 -6.03 0.42 7.23
C LYS A 72 -7.07 -0.61 6.79
N ILE A 73 -7.45 -0.61 5.52
CA ILE A 73 -8.50 -1.51 5.00
C ILE A 73 -7.96 -2.86 4.51
N MET A 74 -6.64 -3.07 4.57
CA MET A 74 -6.02 -4.23 3.91
C MET A 74 -6.40 -5.57 4.55
N ASP A 75 -6.59 -5.62 5.86
CA ASP A 75 -7.03 -6.86 6.54
C ASP A 75 -8.44 -7.26 6.06
N GLN A 76 -9.36 -6.29 6.02
CA GLN A 76 -10.72 -6.52 5.52
C GLN A 76 -10.70 -6.98 4.06
N LEU A 77 -9.90 -6.33 3.21
CA LEU A 77 -9.77 -6.71 1.81
C LEU A 77 -9.18 -8.11 1.64
N ALA A 78 -8.19 -8.47 2.47
CA ALA A 78 -7.57 -9.78 2.43
C ALA A 78 -8.58 -10.89 2.78
N GLU A 79 -9.43 -10.66 3.77
CA GLU A 79 -10.51 -11.56 4.14
C GLU A 79 -11.59 -11.63 3.04
N GLU A 80 -12.10 -10.49 2.57
CA GLU A 80 -13.15 -10.42 1.55
C GLU A 80 -12.74 -11.07 0.22
N LEU A 81 -11.47 -10.90 -0.18
CA LEU A 81 -10.95 -11.36 -1.47
C LEU A 81 -10.13 -12.65 -1.37
N ASN A 82 -9.99 -13.19 -0.15
CA ASN A 82 -9.29 -14.44 0.14
C ASN A 82 -7.86 -14.48 -0.42
N PHE A 83 -7.06 -13.44 -0.14
CA PHE A 83 -5.64 -13.43 -0.47
C PHE A 83 -4.77 -13.38 0.80
N PRO A 84 -3.55 -13.98 0.80
CA PRO A 84 -2.69 -13.96 1.97
C PRO A 84 -2.18 -12.53 2.24
N PHE A 85 -2.32 -12.07 3.48
CA PHE A 85 -1.79 -10.81 3.96
C PHE A 85 -1.21 -10.97 5.36
N LYS A 86 -0.06 -10.38 5.62
CA LYS A 86 0.61 -10.44 6.92
C LYS A 86 1.10 -9.05 7.33
N ARG A 87 0.70 -8.59 8.52
CA ARG A 87 1.24 -7.38 9.15
C ARG A 87 2.56 -7.70 9.84
N CYS A 88 3.61 -7.84 9.04
CA CYS A 88 4.94 -8.18 9.56
C CYS A 88 5.72 -6.97 10.09
N GLY A 89 5.17 -5.76 9.94
CA GLY A 89 5.88 -4.53 10.29
C GLY A 89 6.96 -4.13 9.30
N LYS A 90 7.65 -3.05 9.62
CA LYS A 90 8.82 -2.56 8.90
C LYS A 90 9.75 -1.86 9.86
N VAL A 91 11.02 -2.17 9.79
CA VAL A 91 12.08 -1.52 10.57
C VAL A 91 12.86 -0.57 9.65
N LEU A 92 13.17 0.62 10.15
CA LEU A 92 14.13 1.56 9.58
C LEU A 92 15.32 1.60 10.52
N VAL A 93 16.52 1.45 9.99
CA VAL A 93 17.76 1.41 10.77
C VAL A 93 18.58 2.64 10.45
N GLY A 94 19.17 3.25 11.46
CA GLY A 94 20.10 4.35 11.35
C GLY A 94 21.36 4.02 12.12
N ASN A 95 22.53 4.27 11.52
CA ASN A 95 23.84 3.95 12.09
C ASN A 95 24.66 5.22 12.38
N THR A 96 24.17 6.38 11.98
CA THR A 96 24.86 7.67 12.16
C THR A 96 23.96 8.66 12.91
N PRO A 97 24.51 9.72 13.51
CA PRO A 97 23.71 10.79 14.10
C PRO A 97 22.73 11.42 13.09
N GLU A 98 23.14 11.58 11.84
CA GLU A 98 22.33 12.12 10.76
C GLU A 98 21.14 11.19 10.44
N ASP A 99 21.37 9.86 10.46
CA ASP A 99 20.31 8.87 10.29
C ASP A 99 19.29 8.96 11.43
N MET A 100 19.75 9.14 12.66
CA MET A 100 18.86 9.28 13.82
C MET A 100 17.96 10.51 13.71
N GLU A 101 18.52 11.66 13.28
CA GLU A 101 17.69 12.83 12.97
C GLU A 101 16.66 12.54 11.90
N GLN A 102 17.05 11.80 10.85
CA GLN A 102 16.15 11.46 9.76
C GLN A 102 15.04 10.49 10.23
N LEU A 103 15.35 9.54 11.10
CA LEU A 103 14.35 8.65 11.71
C LEU A 103 13.33 9.44 12.53
N GLU A 104 13.78 10.38 13.38
CA GLU A 104 12.89 11.25 14.14
C GLU A 104 11.99 12.11 13.24
N ARG A 105 12.55 12.69 12.18
CA ARG A 105 11.77 13.46 11.19
C ARG A 105 10.73 12.58 10.52
N THR A 106 11.12 11.37 10.13
CA THR A 106 10.22 10.40 9.48
C THR A 106 9.11 9.96 10.43
N MET A 107 9.41 9.75 11.70
CA MET A 107 8.40 9.42 12.72
C MET A 107 7.40 10.56 12.91
N LYS A 108 7.88 11.79 13.06
CA LYS A 108 7.02 12.99 13.17
C LYS A 108 6.13 13.17 11.94
N GLN A 109 6.72 13.02 10.75
CA GLN A 109 5.98 13.08 9.47
C GLN A 109 4.92 11.99 9.38
N GLY A 110 5.25 10.76 9.76
CA GLY A 110 4.32 9.65 9.77
C GLY A 110 3.13 9.87 10.72
N ALA A 111 3.38 10.41 11.91
CA ALA A 111 2.33 10.78 12.85
C ALA A 111 1.39 11.84 12.26
N VAL A 112 1.94 12.89 11.64
CA VAL A 112 1.14 13.93 10.95
C VAL A 112 0.34 13.35 9.78
N ASN A 113 0.89 12.35 9.06
CA ASN A 113 0.18 11.65 7.99
C ASN A 113 -0.94 10.72 8.50
N GLY A 114 -1.04 10.49 9.81
CA GLY A 114 -2.05 9.63 10.42
C GLY A 114 -1.66 8.15 10.48
N CYS A 115 -0.36 7.85 10.37
CA CYS A 115 0.15 6.51 10.63
C CYS A 115 0.07 6.18 12.12
N THR A 116 -0.27 4.94 12.44
CA THR A 116 -0.33 4.43 13.82
C THR A 116 0.75 3.37 14.03
N GLY A 117 1.14 3.13 15.30
CA GLY A 117 2.10 2.09 15.64
C GLY A 117 3.53 2.43 15.25
N LEU A 118 3.87 3.72 15.13
CA LEU A 118 5.24 4.19 14.96
C LEU A 118 5.94 4.24 16.32
N GLU A 119 7.10 3.63 16.41
CA GLU A 119 7.89 3.54 17.63
C GLU A 119 9.37 3.72 17.32
N MET A 120 10.08 4.48 18.18
CA MET A 120 11.53 4.47 18.21
C MET A 120 11.96 3.33 19.13
N ILE A 121 12.79 2.46 18.62
CA ILE A 121 13.31 1.30 19.36
C ILE A 121 14.83 1.41 19.50
N ASP A 122 15.37 0.78 20.52
CA ASP A 122 16.81 0.68 20.74
C ASP A 122 17.42 -0.53 19.99
N GLU A 123 18.73 -0.63 20.03
CA GLU A 123 19.50 -1.72 19.41
C GLU A 123 19.07 -3.11 19.93
N ALA A 124 18.81 -3.23 21.23
CA ALA A 124 18.40 -4.51 21.83
C ALA A 124 17.07 -5.00 21.24
N LYS A 125 16.10 -4.09 21.11
CA LYS A 125 14.81 -4.39 20.50
C LYS A 125 14.92 -4.62 19.00
N LEU A 126 15.82 -3.91 18.32
CA LEU A 126 16.12 -4.12 16.91
C LEU A 126 16.61 -5.55 16.67
N HIS A 127 17.58 -6.02 17.46
CA HIS A 127 18.11 -7.39 17.36
C HIS A 127 17.09 -8.47 17.69
N GLU A 128 16.19 -8.20 18.64
CA GLU A 128 15.06 -9.11 18.93
C GLU A 128 14.16 -9.29 17.70
N LEU A 129 13.83 -8.19 17.01
CA LEU A 129 12.92 -8.18 15.87
C LEU A 129 13.59 -8.68 14.58
N VAL A 130 14.84 -8.33 14.38
CA VAL A 130 15.61 -8.63 13.15
C VAL A 130 17.05 -9.01 13.52
N PRO A 131 17.30 -10.23 13.96
CA PRO A 131 18.61 -10.66 14.47
C PRO A 131 19.79 -10.52 13.49
N ALA A 132 19.52 -10.47 12.19
CA ALA A 132 20.54 -10.36 11.15
C ALA A 132 20.94 -8.92 10.82
N VAL A 133 20.26 -7.93 11.38
CA VAL A 133 20.59 -6.51 11.14
C VAL A 133 21.65 -6.05 12.12
N VAL A 134 22.67 -5.36 11.61
CA VAL A 134 23.66 -4.63 12.38
C VAL A 134 23.28 -3.15 12.36
N GLY A 135 23.16 -2.54 13.54
CA GLY A 135 22.82 -1.13 13.69
C GLY A 135 23.13 -0.68 15.09
#